data_8549f6c1545bb15c1fb55283ab163e5b
#
_entry.id   8549f6c1545bb15c1fb55283ab163e5b
#
_cell.length_a   1.000
_cell.length_b   1.000
_cell.length_c   1.000
_cell.angle_alpha   90.00
_cell.angle_beta   90.00
_cell.angle_gamma   90.00
#
_symmetry.space_group_name_H-M   'P 1'
#
loop_
_entity.id
_entity.type
_entity.pdbx_description
1 polymer ?
#
loop_
_entity_poly.entity_id
_entity_poly.type
_entity_poly.pdbx_seq_one_letter_code
_entity_poly.pdbx_strand_id
1 'polypeptide(L)'
;MLEAATAGAKVLHNRSVNVGKKNKMPIVVKNSQKDTKGSTVEDVLVNNLSSIKTQTDAFEDYSIKFITKKDDISKICIVGDMVMSNKEAIITIFNLASEENVTIYMISFSELAINIVVDESKAVSFMKKLHDALIDI
;
A
#
# COMPACT_ATOMS: atom_id res chain seq x y z
N MET A 1 -6.28 -9.16 5.00
CA MET A 1 -7.25 -8.13 5.50
C MET A 1 -6.56 -6.86 6.00
N LEU A 2 -5.46 -6.92 6.76
CA LEU A 2 -4.76 -5.70 7.20
C LEU A 2 -4.28 -4.85 6.02
N GLU A 3 -3.63 -5.45 5.03
CA GLU A 3 -3.18 -4.77 3.81
C GLU A 3 -4.34 -4.15 3.03
N ALA A 4 -5.49 -4.85 2.93
CA ALA A 4 -6.68 -4.31 2.29
C ALA A 4 -7.24 -3.10 3.03
N ALA A 5 -7.28 -3.13 4.36
CA ALA A 5 -7.73 -2.01 5.18
C ALA A 5 -6.77 -0.82 5.06
N THR A 6 -5.46 -1.07 4.99
CA THR A 6 -4.42 -0.05 4.79
C THR A 6 -4.48 0.52 3.37
N ALA A 7 -4.78 -0.31 2.36
CA ALA A 7 -4.93 0.10 0.97
C ALA A 7 -6.24 0.84 0.65
N GLY A 8 -7.09 1.11 1.66
CA GLY A 8 -8.29 1.93 1.52
C GLY A 8 -9.61 1.17 1.41
N ALA A 9 -9.63 -0.14 1.67
CA ALA A 9 -10.89 -0.88 1.76
C ALA A 9 -11.71 -0.41 2.98
N LYS A 10 -12.84 0.26 2.72
CA LYS A 10 -13.68 0.91 3.76
C LYS A 10 -14.56 -0.07 4.58
N VAL A 11 -14.29 -1.38 4.54
CA VAL A 11 -15.09 -2.39 5.25
C VAL A 11 -14.69 -2.48 6.73
N LEU A 12 -13.40 -2.41 7.02
CA LEU A 12 -12.86 -2.41 8.38
C LEU A 12 -11.79 -1.35 8.51
N HIS A 13 -11.83 -0.62 9.63
CA HIS A 13 -10.76 0.32 9.94
C HIS A 13 -9.47 -0.45 10.28
N ASN A 14 -8.34 -0.02 9.75
CA ASN A 14 -7.06 -0.73 9.89
C ASN A 14 -6.66 -0.90 11.37
N ARG A 15 -7.00 0.06 12.24
CA ARG A 15 -6.77 -0.01 13.69
C ARG A 15 -7.53 -1.17 14.34
N SER A 16 -8.77 -1.42 13.92
CA SER A 16 -9.56 -2.55 14.43
C SER A 16 -8.95 -3.89 14.05
N VAL A 17 -8.45 -4.01 12.81
CA VAL A 17 -7.77 -5.22 12.34
C VAL A 17 -6.46 -5.43 13.11
N ASN A 18 -5.70 -4.36 13.37
CA ASN A 18 -4.47 -4.43 14.17
C ASN A 18 -4.73 -4.86 15.62
N VAL A 19 -5.79 -4.34 16.25
CA VAL A 19 -6.17 -4.72 17.61
C VAL A 19 -6.60 -6.19 17.65
N GLY A 20 -7.42 -6.65 16.69
CA GLY A 20 -7.80 -8.05 16.57
C GLY A 20 -6.59 -8.96 16.42
N LYS A 21 -5.66 -8.61 15.54
CA LYS A 21 -4.41 -9.37 15.34
C LYS A 21 -3.55 -9.41 16.59
N LYS A 22 -3.32 -8.28 17.25
CA LYS A 22 -2.50 -8.18 18.47
C LYS A 22 -3.06 -9.03 19.61
N ASN A 23 -4.38 -9.09 19.74
CA ASN A 23 -5.07 -9.84 20.79
C ASN A 23 -5.49 -11.26 20.36
N LYS A 24 -5.12 -11.70 19.15
CA LYS A 24 -5.52 -13.01 18.57
C LYS A 24 -7.04 -13.24 18.61
N MET A 25 -7.80 -12.19 18.36
CA MET A 25 -9.27 -12.21 18.40
C MET A 25 -9.83 -12.23 16.98
N PRO A 26 -10.73 -13.15 16.63
CA PRO A 26 -11.39 -13.14 15.35
C PRO A 26 -12.37 -11.94 15.25
N ILE A 27 -12.40 -11.31 14.08
CA ILE A 27 -13.34 -10.23 13.78
C ILE A 27 -14.37 -10.79 12.80
N VAL A 28 -15.65 -10.76 13.18
CA VAL A 28 -16.74 -11.24 12.32
C VAL A 28 -17.46 -10.04 11.71
N VAL A 29 -17.53 -10.01 10.39
CA VAL A 29 -18.26 -8.99 9.62
C VAL A 29 -19.56 -9.61 9.10
N LYS A 30 -20.69 -9.05 9.50
CA LYS A 30 -22.03 -9.51 9.07
C LYS A 30 -22.81 -8.40 8.37
N ASN A 31 -23.74 -8.81 7.52
CA ASN A 31 -24.72 -7.89 6.94
C ASN A 31 -25.77 -7.55 7.99
N SER A 32 -26.05 -6.26 8.20
CA SER A 32 -27.03 -5.80 9.19
C SER A 32 -28.49 -6.07 8.80
N GLN A 33 -28.75 -6.31 7.51
CA GLN A 33 -30.11 -6.49 6.97
C GLN A 33 -30.48 -7.94 6.65
N LYS A 34 -29.48 -8.83 6.64
CA LYS A 34 -29.68 -10.26 6.32
C LYS A 34 -28.99 -11.12 7.35
N ASP A 35 -29.70 -12.09 7.89
CA ASP A 35 -29.10 -13.08 8.80
C ASP A 35 -28.24 -14.06 7.99
N THR A 36 -26.99 -13.68 7.79
CA THR A 36 -26.00 -14.48 7.09
C THR A 36 -24.85 -14.82 8.02
N LYS A 37 -24.15 -15.91 7.72
CA LYS A 37 -23.01 -16.39 8.52
C LYS A 37 -21.89 -15.33 8.64
N GLY A 38 -21.82 -14.38 7.71
CA GLY A 38 -20.79 -13.34 7.67
C GLY A 38 -19.42 -13.86 7.21
N SER A 39 -18.44 -12.98 7.26
CA SER A 39 -17.03 -13.28 6.98
C SER A 39 -16.20 -13.11 8.25
N THR A 40 -15.37 -14.09 8.58
CA THR A 40 -14.48 -14.04 9.73
C THR A 40 -13.08 -13.64 9.29
N VAL A 41 -12.50 -12.65 9.98
CA VAL A 41 -11.11 -12.22 9.81
C VAL A 41 -10.34 -12.69 11.04
N GLU A 42 -9.45 -13.66 10.85
CA GLU A 42 -8.59 -14.20 11.90
C GLU A 42 -7.15 -14.33 11.40
N ASP A 43 -6.19 -14.38 12.32
CA ASP A 43 -4.81 -14.69 12.00
C ASP A 43 -4.71 -16.21 11.89
N VAL A 44 -4.57 -16.71 10.68
CA VAL A 44 -4.30 -18.13 10.45
C VAL A 44 -2.89 -18.41 10.92
N LEU A 45 -2.75 -18.86 12.16
CA LEU A 45 -1.50 -19.42 12.63
C LEU A 45 -1.23 -20.66 11.80
N VAL A 46 -0.15 -20.60 11.02
CA VAL A 46 0.39 -21.74 10.28
C VAL A 46 0.97 -22.75 11.28
N ASN A 47 0.09 -23.39 12.04
CA ASN A 47 0.46 -24.45 12.97
C ASN A 47 0.39 -25.85 12.34
N ASN A 48 0.29 -25.94 11.01
CA ASN A 48 0.26 -27.23 10.31
C ASN A 48 1.32 -27.33 9.21
N LEU A 49 2.58 -27.10 9.58
CA LEU A 49 3.70 -27.48 8.71
C LEU A 49 3.94 -29.01 8.69
N SER A 50 3.18 -29.78 9.45
CA SER A 50 3.36 -31.25 9.55
C SER A 50 2.47 -32.07 8.60
N SER A 51 1.69 -31.46 7.74
CA SER A 51 0.93 -32.16 6.70
C SER A 51 0.99 -31.45 5.36
N ILE A 52 2.24 -31.21 4.87
CA ILE A 52 2.44 -31.03 3.43
C ILE A 52 2.18 -32.41 2.81
N LYS A 53 0.95 -32.73 2.57
CA LYS A 53 0.60 -33.73 1.56
C LYS A 53 1.00 -33.14 0.25
N THR A 54 2.03 -33.70 -0.36
CA THR A 54 2.34 -33.56 -1.78
C THR A 54 1.09 -33.97 -2.57
N GLN A 55 0.21 -33.03 -2.81
CA GLN A 55 -0.86 -33.13 -3.77
C GLN A 55 -0.63 -32.13 -4.86
N THR A 56 -0.59 -32.64 -6.05
CA THR A 56 -0.49 -31.98 -7.36
C THR A 56 -1.67 -31.03 -7.67
N ASP A 57 -2.44 -30.62 -6.67
CA ASP A 57 -3.60 -29.74 -6.81
C ASP A 57 -3.33 -28.29 -6.36
N ALA A 58 -2.04 -27.88 -6.31
CA ALA A 58 -1.63 -26.57 -5.81
C ALA A 58 -1.85 -25.41 -6.81
N PHE A 59 -2.54 -25.63 -7.93
CA PHE A 59 -2.77 -24.59 -8.94
C PHE A 59 -4.14 -23.89 -8.86
N GLU A 60 -5.01 -24.24 -7.91
CA GLU A 60 -6.39 -23.74 -7.91
C GLU A 60 -6.67 -22.50 -7.03
N ASP A 61 -5.72 -21.93 -6.30
CA ASP A 61 -6.04 -20.85 -5.37
C ASP A 61 -5.42 -19.47 -5.68
N TYR A 62 -5.14 -19.19 -6.96
CA TYR A 62 -4.86 -17.85 -7.43
C TYR A 62 -6.14 -17.05 -7.67
N SER A 63 -7.04 -17.05 -6.69
CA SER A 63 -8.26 -16.26 -6.80
C SER A 63 -8.00 -14.83 -6.32
N ILE A 64 -8.40 -13.84 -7.13
CA ILE A 64 -8.45 -12.44 -6.68
C ILE A 64 -9.48 -12.37 -5.55
N LYS A 65 -9.06 -12.01 -4.35
CA LYS A 65 -9.93 -11.96 -3.17
C LYS A 65 -10.71 -10.65 -3.08
N PHE A 66 -10.12 -9.54 -3.48
CA PHE A 66 -10.78 -8.22 -3.53
C PHE A 66 -10.00 -7.24 -4.40
N ILE A 67 -10.70 -6.18 -4.81
CA ILE A 67 -10.15 -5.03 -5.50
C ILE A 67 -10.51 -3.80 -4.68
N THR A 68 -9.55 -2.89 -4.48
CA THR A 68 -9.77 -1.65 -3.75
C THR A 68 -9.35 -0.46 -4.60
N LYS A 69 -9.93 0.71 -4.31
CA LYS A 69 -9.59 1.99 -4.92
C LYS A 69 -9.21 2.97 -3.82
N LYS A 70 -8.20 3.77 -4.04
CA LYS A 70 -7.86 4.93 -3.21
C LYS A 70 -8.05 6.19 -4.05
N ASP A 71 -8.83 7.11 -3.52
CA ASP A 71 -9.02 8.44 -4.07
C ASP A 71 -8.08 9.45 -3.37
N ASP A 72 -8.10 10.70 -3.79
CA ASP A 72 -7.34 11.81 -3.20
C ASP A 72 -5.81 11.59 -3.24
N ILE A 73 -5.32 10.96 -4.31
CA ILE A 73 -3.90 10.76 -4.58
C ILE A 73 -3.51 11.32 -5.94
N SER A 74 -2.28 11.80 -6.04
CA SER A 74 -1.69 12.30 -7.28
C SER A 74 -0.37 11.60 -7.55
N LYS A 75 -0.07 11.40 -8.84
CA LYS A 75 1.21 10.87 -9.30
C LYS A 75 2.10 12.01 -9.79
N ILE A 76 3.30 12.10 -9.23
CA ILE A 76 4.38 12.95 -9.70
C ILE A 76 5.37 12.06 -10.46
N CYS A 77 5.78 12.48 -11.65
CA CYS A 77 6.75 11.78 -12.47
C CYS A 77 7.98 12.67 -12.69
N ILE A 78 9.14 12.20 -12.25
CA ILE A 78 10.44 12.82 -12.46
C ILE A 78 11.10 12.08 -13.61
N VAL A 79 11.36 12.77 -14.70
CA VAL A 79 11.91 12.18 -15.94
C VAL A 79 13.31 12.73 -16.19
N GLY A 80 14.25 11.84 -16.50
CA GLY A 80 15.63 12.22 -16.83
C GLY A 80 16.46 11.02 -17.23
N ASP A 81 17.60 11.27 -17.86
CA ASP A 81 18.54 10.22 -18.22
C ASP A 81 19.22 9.67 -16.97
N MET A 82 19.27 8.33 -16.84
CA MET A 82 19.91 7.62 -15.73
C MET A 82 19.39 8.02 -14.33
N VAL A 83 18.15 8.47 -14.21
CA VAL A 83 17.55 8.95 -12.95
C VAL A 83 17.64 7.90 -11.85
N MET A 84 17.50 6.62 -12.20
CA MET A 84 17.60 5.50 -11.25
C MET A 84 19.01 5.36 -10.63
N SER A 85 20.04 5.81 -11.33
CA SER A 85 21.44 5.79 -10.86
C SER A 85 21.80 7.03 -10.05
N ASN A 86 20.97 8.06 -10.07
CA ASN A 86 21.19 9.31 -9.33
C ASN A 86 20.75 9.14 -7.86
N LYS A 87 21.67 8.69 -7.03
CA LYS A 87 21.42 8.45 -5.61
C LYS A 87 21.08 9.74 -4.86
N GLU A 88 21.67 10.87 -5.25
CA GLU A 88 21.44 12.17 -4.62
C GLU A 88 19.99 12.63 -4.87
N ALA A 89 19.49 12.47 -6.08
CA ALA A 89 18.10 12.78 -6.39
C ALA A 89 17.12 11.95 -5.53
N ILE A 90 17.40 10.66 -5.36
CA ILE A 90 16.56 9.77 -4.53
C ILE A 90 16.58 10.22 -3.06
N ILE A 91 17.75 10.55 -2.52
CA ILE A 91 17.91 11.05 -1.15
C ILE A 91 17.16 12.39 -0.98
N THR A 92 17.29 13.29 -1.93
CA THR A 92 16.61 14.60 -1.94
C THR A 92 15.09 14.44 -1.93
N ILE A 93 14.53 13.51 -2.71
CA ILE A 93 13.10 13.22 -2.73
C ILE A 93 12.61 12.81 -1.32
N PHE A 94 13.32 11.90 -0.65
CA PHE A 94 12.90 11.43 0.68
C PHE A 94 13.11 12.50 1.77
N ASN A 95 14.16 13.28 1.71
CA ASN A 95 14.38 14.39 2.64
C ASN A 95 13.28 15.43 2.52
N LEU A 96 12.98 15.90 1.31
CA LEU A 96 11.90 16.84 1.06
C LEU A 96 10.53 16.29 1.47
N ALA A 97 10.26 15.01 1.23
CA ALA A 97 9.02 14.39 1.68
C ALA A 97 8.89 14.40 3.21
N SER A 98 10.01 14.19 3.91
CA SER A 98 10.06 14.25 5.38
C SER A 98 9.86 15.68 5.89
N GLU A 99 10.56 16.66 5.33
CA GLU A 99 10.48 18.09 5.72
C GLU A 99 9.05 18.64 5.50
N GLU A 100 8.44 18.31 4.37
CA GLU A 100 7.09 18.76 4.02
C GLU A 100 5.97 17.88 4.62
N ASN A 101 6.36 16.87 5.37
CA ASN A 101 5.42 15.89 5.95
C ASN A 101 4.47 15.31 4.87
N VAL A 102 5.04 14.92 3.72
CA VAL A 102 4.33 14.31 2.60
C VAL A 102 4.40 12.80 2.73
N THR A 103 3.24 12.15 2.68
CA THR A 103 3.16 10.69 2.68
C THR A 103 3.41 10.16 1.27
N ILE A 104 4.43 9.34 1.10
CA ILE A 104 4.66 8.59 -0.14
C ILE A 104 3.93 7.26 -0.04
N TYR A 105 2.88 7.05 -0.84
CA TYR A 105 2.12 5.80 -0.89
C TYR A 105 2.78 4.74 -1.76
N MET A 106 3.41 5.19 -2.85
CA MET A 106 4.11 4.31 -3.76
C MET A 106 5.25 5.09 -4.43
N ILE A 107 6.35 4.40 -4.65
CA ILE A 107 7.43 4.85 -5.50
C ILE A 107 7.79 3.74 -6.47
N SER A 108 7.95 4.07 -7.73
CA SER A 108 8.44 3.12 -8.73
C SER A 108 9.53 3.74 -9.58
N PHE A 109 10.47 2.93 -9.97
CA PHE A 109 11.63 3.33 -10.74
C PHE A 109 11.58 2.66 -12.11
N SER A 110 11.95 3.44 -13.13
CA SER A 110 12.28 2.94 -14.46
C SER A 110 13.62 3.54 -14.88
N GLU A 111 14.15 3.13 -16.00
CA GLU A 111 15.43 3.63 -16.51
C GLU A 111 15.44 5.15 -16.68
N LEU A 112 14.31 5.72 -17.10
CA LEU A 112 14.16 7.14 -17.44
C LEU A 112 13.25 7.92 -16.49
N ALA A 113 12.65 7.28 -15.46
CA ALA A 113 11.70 7.98 -14.61
C ALA A 113 11.61 7.41 -13.20
N ILE A 114 11.35 8.31 -12.24
CA ILE A 114 10.89 7.99 -10.88
C ILE A 114 9.44 8.44 -10.78
N ASN A 115 8.54 7.53 -10.46
CA ASN A 115 7.13 7.83 -10.22
C ASN A 115 6.85 7.78 -8.72
N ILE A 116 6.21 8.81 -8.19
CA ILE A 116 5.87 8.95 -6.77
C ILE A 116 4.37 9.19 -6.67
N VAL A 117 3.69 8.46 -5.79
CA VAL A 117 2.27 8.67 -5.48
C VAL A 117 2.16 9.26 -4.09
N VAL A 118 1.53 10.42 -4.00
CA VAL A 118 1.40 11.23 -2.78
C VAL A 118 -0.04 11.70 -2.59
N ASP A 119 -0.33 12.34 -1.44
CA ASP A 119 -1.62 13.02 -1.23
C ASP A 119 -1.84 14.12 -2.28
N GLU A 120 -3.03 14.16 -2.87
CA GLU A 120 -3.39 15.15 -3.89
C GLU A 120 -3.27 16.58 -3.35
N SER A 121 -3.69 16.82 -2.12
CA SER A 121 -3.63 18.13 -1.47
C SER A 121 -2.21 18.72 -1.36
N LYS A 122 -1.19 17.89 -1.32
CA LYS A 122 0.22 18.28 -1.20
C LYS A 122 1.01 18.16 -2.49
N ALA A 123 0.44 17.52 -3.51
CA ALA A 123 1.16 17.17 -4.74
C ALA A 123 1.76 18.38 -5.46
N VAL A 124 1.01 19.49 -5.58
CA VAL A 124 1.45 20.68 -6.31
C VAL A 124 2.60 21.40 -5.57
N SER A 125 2.50 21.57 -4.25
CA SER A 125 3.55 22.22 -3.45
C SER A 125 4.82 21.37 -3.41
N PHE A 126 4.65 20.06 -3.25
CA PHE A 126 5.76 19.11 -3.25
C PHE A 126 6.47 19.03 -4.61
N MET A 127 5.69 19.00 -5.69
CA MET A 127 6.25 19.02 -7.06
C MET A 127 7.12 20.27 -7.32
N LYS A 128 6.67 21.46 -6.88
CA LYS A 128 7.46 22.69 -7.02
C LYS A 128 8.80 22.61 -6.29
N LYS A 129 8.80 22.13 -5.04
CA LYS A 129 10.01 21.96 -4.25
C LYS A 129 10.96 20.93 -4.84
N LEU A 130 10.42 19.83 -5.37
CA LEU A 130 11.22 18.86 -6.11
C LEU A 130 11.85 19.47 -7.37
N HIS A 131 11.09 20.29 -8.09
CA HIS A 131 11.61 21.00 -9.26
C HIS A 131 12.77 21.92 -8.86
N ASP A 132 12.57 22.75 -7.84
CA ASP A 132 13.58 23.71 -7.38
C ASP A 132 14.86 23.03 -6.85
N ALA A 133 14.73 21.81 -6.31
CA ALA A 133 15.85 21.07 -5.75
C ALA A 133 16.58 20.16 -6.75
N LEU A 134 15.88 19.69 -7.78
CA LEU A 134 16.41 18.67 -8.71
C LEU A 134 16.73 19.23 -10.10
N ILE A 135 16.15 20.36 -10.47
CA ILE A 135 16.35 20.99 -11.78
C ILE A 135 17.06 22.32 -11.54
N ASP A 136 18.38 22.29 -11.59
CA ASP A 136 19.21 23.49 -11.66
C ASP A 136 19.08 24.09 -13.07
N ILE A 137 18.45 25.25 -13.17
CA ILE A 137 18.39 26.04 -14.40
C ILE A 137 19.32 27.23 -14.26
#